data_f7f8074641d6f8f588e826f364b15028
#
_entry.id   f7f8074641d6f8f588e826f364b15028
#
_cell.length_a   1.000
_cell.length_b   1.000
_cell.length_c   1.000
_cell.angle_alpha   90.00
_cell.angle_beta   90.00
_cell.angle_gamma   90.00
#
_symmetry.space_group_name_H-M   'P 1'
#
loop_
_entity.id
_entity.type
_entity.pdbx_description
1 polymer ?
#
loop_
_entity_poly.entity_id
_entity_poly.type
_entity_poly.pdbx_seq_one_letter_code
_entity_poly.pdbx_strand_id
1 'polypeptide(L)'
;MGKMEEMLEGMGEPRIKQVALPKDTNSAGNIFGGWILSQIDLAGAQAARELSPERVVTISMQEIVFKQPVFVGDVVSCYAKIIAAGNTSIKTKIEVTALRLNAAGFRERIHVTSAIATYVSVTKDGAKKPIDPELKKAHGF
;
A
#
# COMPACT_ATOMS: atom_id res chain seq x y z
N MET A 1 15.76 7.15 -16.86
CA MET A 1 14.76 7.04 -15.79
C MET A 1 15.41 6.42 -14.56
N GLY A 2 15.23 6.98 -13.38
CA GLY A 2 15.78 6.45 -12.15
C GLY A 2 15.01 5.24 -11.63
N LYS A 3 15.62 4.50 -10.72
CA LYS A 3 15.00 3.31 -10.11
C LYS A 3 13.66 3.63 -9.43
N MET A 4 13.58 4.77 -8.72
CA MET A 4 12.36 5.18 -8.05
C MET A 4 11.22 5.39 -9.05
N GLU A 5 11.51 6.09 -10.14
CA GLU A 5 10.52 6.36 -11.18
C GLU A 5 10.06 5.08 -11.87
N GLU A 6 10.99 4.16 -12.14
CA GLU A 6 10.67 2.85 -12.71
C GLU A 6 9.76 2.05 -11.77
N MET A 7 10.08 2.05 -10.48
CA MET A 7 9.31 1.33 -9.47
C MET A 7 7.87 1.85 -9.39
N LEU A 8 7.69 3.15 -9.53
CA LEU A 8 6.37 3.80 -9.42
C LEU A 8 5.63 3.89 -10.75
N GLU A 9 6.24 3.44 -11.84
CA GLU A 9 5.61 3.47 -13.15
C GLU A 9 4.32 2.64 -13.15
N GLY A 10 3.23 3.24 -13.62
CA GLY A 10 1.94 2.57 -13.64
C GLY A 10 1.23 2.49 -12.30
N MET A 11 1.83 3.01 -11.24
CA MET A 11 1.21 2.95 -9.90
C MET A 11 0.16 4.06 -9.66
N GLY A 12 0.17 5.11 -10.47
CA GLY A 12 -0.75 6.24 -10.30
C GLY A 12 -0.37 7.12 -9.12
N GLU A 13 -1.37 7.84 -8.61
CA GLU A 13 -1.19 8.67 -7.42
C GLU A 13 -1.10 7.81 -6.17
N PRO A 14 -0.44 8.29 -5.10
CA PRO A 14 -0.45 7.55 -3.85
C PRO A 14 -1.87 7.45 -3.30
N ARG A 15 -2.21 6.27 -2.79
CA ARG A 15 -3.52 6.01 -2.20
C ARG A 15 -3.60 6.55 -0.77
N ILE A 16 -2.47 6.56 -0.09
CA ILE A 16 -2.30 7.10 1.26
C ILE A 16 -1.07 7.98 1.25
N LYS A 17 -1.17 9.15 1.85
CA LYS A 17 -0.05 10.07 2.02
C LYS A 17 -0.18 10.70 3.38
N GLN A 18 0.77 10.43 4.27
CA GLN A 18 0.64 10.80 5.67
C GLN A 18 1.98 11.14 6.29
N VAL A 19 2.00 12.15 7.16
CA VAL A 19 3.19 12.50 7.93
C VAL A 19 3.33 11.54 9.10
N ALA A 20 4.53 10.99 9.28
CA ALA A 20 4.85 10.16 10.42
C ALA A 20 5.05 11.03 11.66
N LEU A 21 4.33 10.73 12.74
CA LEU A 21 4.24 11.55 13.93
C LEU A 21 4.99 10.91 15.11
N PRO A 22 5.35 11.70 16.16
CA PRO A 22 6.01 11.16 17.34
C PRO A 22 5.26 10.02 18.00
N LYS A 23 3.92 10.04 17.98
CA LYS A 23 3.10 8.97 18.57
C LYS A 23 3.28 7.61 17.87
N ASP A 24 3.86 7.61 16.68
CA ASP A 24 4.04 6.41 15.87
C ASP A 24 5.43 5.80 16.01
N THR A 25 6.20 6.26 16.99
CA THR A 25 7.57 5.78 17.20
C THR A 25 7.61 4.57 18.14
N ASN A 26 8.67 3.76 17.95
CA ASN A 26 9.01 2.69 18.88
C ASN A 26 9.95 3.23 19.98
N SER A 27 10.38 2.34 20.89
CA SER A 27 11.27 2.72 21.99
C SER A 27 12.65 3.22 21.52
N ALA A 28 13.04 2.90 20.29
CA ALA A 28 14.30 3.37 19.72
C ALA A 28 14.19 4.72 19.00
N GLY A 29 12.98 5.28 18.92
CA GLY A 29 12.76 6.59 18.29
C GLY A 29 12.46 6.57 16.81
N ASN A 30 12.42 5.38 16.19
CA ASN A 30 12.03 5.23 14.78
C ASN A 30 10.55 4.89 14.69
N ILE A 31 9.95 5.14 13.52
CA ILE A 31 8.57 4.75 13.27
C ILE A 31 8.50 3.22 13.30
N PHE A 32 7.56 2.68 14.08
CA PHE A 32 7.48 1.22 14.21
C PHE A 32 6.89 0.57 12.97
N GLY A 33 7.36 -0.66 12.67
CA GLY A 33 6.99 -1.37 11.46
C GLY A 33 5.48 -1.63 11.34
N GLY A 34 4.81 -1.86 12.46
CA GLY A 34 3.36 -2.08 12.48
C GLY A 34 2.55 -0.89 11.96
N TRP A 35 3.03 0.32 12.21
CA TRP A 35 2.39 1.52 11.65
C TRP A 35 2.49 1.52 10.12
N ILE A 36 3.67 1.15 9.60
CA ILE A 36 3.88 1.08 8.14
C ILE A 36 3.02 -0.02 7.54
N LEU A 37 2.92 -1.18 8.22
CA LEU A 37 2.06 -2.28 7.77
C LEU A 37 0.59 -1.87 7.74
N SER A 38 0.14 -1.05 8.69
CA SER A 38 -1.23 -0.57 8.68
C SER A 38 -1.50 0.37 7.49
N GLN A 39 -0.53 1.19 7.13
CA GLN A 39 -0.64 2.07 5.95
C GLN A 39 -0.69 1.24 4.66
N ILE A 40 0.13 0.20 4.58
CA ILE A 40 0.14 -0.73 3.46
C ILE A 40 -1.24 -1.39 3.29
N ASP A 41 -1.81 -1.86 4.40
CA ASP A 41 -3.12 -2.52 4.38
C ASP A 41 -4.23 -1.58 3.94
N LEU A 42 -4.22 -0.35 4.43
CA LEU A 42 -5.21 0.65 4.01
C LEU A 42 -5.09 0.96 2.52
N ALA A 43 -3.88 1.13 2.02
CA ALA A 43 -3.66 1.43 0.61
C ALA A 43 -4.07 0.27 -0.30
N GLY A 44 -3.68 -0.95 0.07
CA GLY A 44 -4.05 -2.15 -0.69
C GLY A 44 -5.54 -2.39 -0.69
N ALA A 45 -6.19 -2.23 0.45
CA ALA A 45 -7.65 -2.39 0.55
C ALA A 45 -8.38 -1.34 -0.30
N GLN A 46 -7.88 -0.11 -0.31
CA GLN A 46 -8.47 0.95 -1.12
C GLN A 46 -8.41 0.61 -2.62
N ALA A 47 -7.29 0.02 -3.06
CA ALA A 47 -7.16 -0.44 -4.43
C ALA A 47 -8.08 -1.64 -4.70
N ALA A 48 -8.10 -2.62 -3.80
CA ALA A 48 -8.89 -3.85 -3.97
C ALA A 48 -10.38 -3.55 -4.07
N ARG A 49 -10.86 -2.51 -3.39
CA ARG A 49 -12.27 -2.12 -3.42
C ARG A 49 -12.74 -1.65 -4.79
N GLU A 50 -11.84 -1.38 -5.71
CA GLU A 50 -12.21 -1.10 -7.09
C GLU A 50 -12.87 -2.30 -7.77
N LEU A 51 -12.56 -3.52 -7.29
CA LEU A 51 -13.19 -4.75 -7.78
C LEU A 51 -14.25 -5.30 -6.81
N SER A 52 -14.32 -4.76 -5.60
CA SER A 52 -15.28 -5.18 -4.59
C SER A 52 -15.72 -3.97 -3.76
N PRO A 53 -16.60 -3.11 -4.34
CA PRO A 53 -16.98 -1.87 -3.67
C PRO A 53 -17.67 -2.06 -2.33
N GLU A 54 -18.35 -3.19 -2.13
CA GLU A 54 -19.07 -3.45 -0.89
C GLU A 54 -18.13 -3.64 0.28
N ARG A 55 -17.20 -4.60 0.18
CA ARG A 55 -16.24 -4.88 1.25
C ARG A 55 -15.15 -5.83 0.79
N VAL A 56 -13.95 -5.65 1.35
CA VAL A 56 -12.86 -6.63 1.23
C VAL A 56 -12.33 -6.96 2.62
N VAL A 57 -11.78 -8.14 2.76
CA VAL A 57 -11.04 -8.54 3.97
C VAL A 57 -9.61 -8.91 3.59
N THR A 58 -8.68 -8.57 4.46
CA THR A 58 -7.25 -8.86 4.27
C THR A 58 -6.99 -10.34 4.57
N ILE A 59 -6.37 -11.03 3.63
CA ILE A 59 -6.04 -12.45 3.80
C ILE A 59 -4.55 -12.64 4.08
N SER A 60 -3.68 -11.92 3.37
CA SER A 60 -2.25 -12.08 3.56
C SER A 60 -1.49 -10.85 3.10
N MET A 61 -0.31 -10.67 3.70
CA MET A 61 0.70 -9.74 3.24
C MET A 61 1.99 -10.52 3.09
N GLN A 62 2.66 -10.37 1.94
CA GLN A 62 3.83 -11.15 1.60
C GLN A 62 4.94 -10.26 1.09
N GLU A 63 6.16 -10.80 1.12
CA GLU A 63 7.33 -10.17 0.52
C GLU A 63 7.63 -8.78 1.09
N ILE A 64 7.40 -8.62 2.41
CA ILE A 64 7.63 -7.35 3.08
C ILE A 64 9.05 -7.35 3.64
N VAL A 65 9.89 -6.48 3.08
CA VAL A 65 11.25 -6.26 3.59
C VAL A 65 11.45 -4.76 3.74
N PHE A 66 11.70 -4.33 4.97
CA PHE A 66 11.97 -2.91 5.24
C PHE A 66 13.40 -2.60 4.83
N LYS A 67 13.56 -1.77 3.82
CA LYS A 67 14.87 -1.41 3.25
C LYS A 67 15.50 -0.22 3.94
N GLN A 68 14.64 0.70 4.45
CA GLN A 68 15.08 1.92 5.08
C GLN A 68 14.13 2.26 6.24
N PRO A 69 14.64 2.84 7.33
CA PRO A 69 13.78 3.30 8.41
C PRO A 69 12.97 4.53 8.00
N VAL A 70 11.84 4.72 8.67
CA VAL A 70 11.02 5.91 8.55
C VAL A 70 11.20 6.72 9.84
N PHE A 71 11.40 8.02 9.70
CA PHE A 71 11.62 8.92 10.82
C PHE A 71 10.44 9.88 11.01
N VAL A 72 10.31 10.41 12.22
CA VAL A 72 9.32 11.44 12.52
C VAL A 72 9.50 12.61 11.55
N GLY A 73 8.39 13.07 10.98
CA GLY A 73 8.38 14.15 10.01
C GLY A 73 8.48 13.71 8.56
N ASP A 74 8.81 12.45 8.31
CA ASP A 74 8.78 11.94 6.94
C ASP A 74 7.36 11.95 6.40
N VAL A 75 7.21 12.27 5.12
CA VAL A 75 5.92 12.13 4.43
C VAL A 75 5.91 10.77 3.76
N VAL A 76 5.10 9.88 4.29
CA VAL A 76 5.00 8.49 3.81
C VAL A 76 3.90 8.40 2.78
N SER A 77 4.24 7.89 1.60
CA SER A 77 3.28 7.68 0.50
C SER A 77 3.21 6.20 0.20
N CYS A 78 1.98 5.69 0.12
CA CYS A 78 1.72 4.29 -0.24
C CYS A 78 0.97 4.25 -1.56
N TYR A 79 1.61 3.65 -2.55
CA TYR A 79 1.04 3.43 -3.88
C TYR A 79 0.54 1.99 -3.93
N ALA A 80 -0.61 1.77 -4.55
CA ALA A 80 -1.15 0.42 -4.66
C ALA A 80 -1.88 0.24 -5.98
N LYS A 81 -1.71 -0.94 -6.59
CA LYS A 81 -2.45 -1.33 -7.78
C LYS A 81 -2.82 -2.79 -7.71
N ILE A 82 -3.91 -3.15 -8.37
CA ILE A 82 -4.33 -4.54 -8.50
C ILE A 82 -3.43 -5.19 -9.54
N ILE A 83 -2.89 -6.37 -9.23
CA ILE A 83 -2.03 -7.12 -10.14
C ILE A 83 -2.66 -8.45 -10.59
N ALA A 84 -3.66 -8.95 -9.87
CA ALA A 84 -4.36 -10.17 -10.24
C ALA A 84 -5.71 -10.24 -9.56
N ALA A 85 -6.66 -10.92 -10.18
CA ALA A 85 -7.98 -11.14 -9.61
C ALA A 85 -8.45 -12.56 -9.95
N GLY A 86 -8.91 -13.28 -8.92
CA GLY A 86 -9.54 -14.59 -9.06
C GLY A 86 -11.05 -14.47 -9.02
N ASN A 87 -11.72 -15.53 -8.59
CA ASN A 87 -13.19 -15.51 -8.44
C ASN A 87 -13.62 -14.56 -7.31
N THR A 88 -12.95 -14.65 -6.16
CA THR A 88 -13.20 -13.78 -5.01
C THR A 88 -11.95 -13.07 -4.53
N SER A 89 -10.77 -13.49 -4.96
CA SER A 89 -9.49 -12.97 -4.48
C SER A 89 -8.99 -11.80 -5.33
N ILE A 90 -8.34 -10.86 -4.67
CA ILE A 90 -7.77 -9.67 -5.31
C ILE A 90 -6.36 -9.52 -4.77
N LYS A 91 -5.38 -9.55 -5.65
CA LYS A 91 -3.97 -9.39 -5.28
C LYS A 91 -3.51 -8.00 -5.66
N THR A 92 -2.89 -7.30 -4.73
CA THR A 92 -2.40 -5.92 -4.93
C THR A 92 -0.90 -5.85 -4.71
N LYS A 93 -0.26 -4.94 -5.42
CA LYS A 93 1.14 -4.59 -5.19
C LYS A 93 1.18 -3.20 -4.56
N ILE A 94 1.94 -3.07 -3.47
CA ILE A 94 2.08 -1.81 -2.75
C ILE A 94 3.55 -1.39 -2.75
N GLU A 95 3.80 -0.12 -3.05
CA GLU A 95 5.11 0.49 -2.92
C GLU A 95 5.02 1.62 -1.90
N VAL A 96 5.96 1.66 -0.96
CA VAL A 96 6.00 2.67 0.10
C VAL A 96 7.25 3.51 -0.04
N THR A 97 7.06 4.83 -0.08
CA THR A 97 8.15 5.80 -0.11
C THR A 97 8.05 6.75 1.07
N ALA A 98 9.18 7.33 1.45
CA ALA A 98 9.24 8.41 2.42
C ALA A 98 9.94 9.60 1.78
N LEU A 99 9.40 10.78 2.00
CA LEU A 99 10.00 12.04 1.55
C LEU A 99 10.47 12.80 2.78
N ARG A 100 11.74 13.17 2.81
CA ARG A 100 12.33 13.93 3.93
C ARG A 100 13.28 15.00 3.43
N LEU A 101 13.50 16.00 4.28
CA LEU A 101 14.54 17.01 4.02
C LEU A 101 15.87 16.47 4.57
N ASN A 102 16.93 16.56 3.78
CA ASN A 102 18.26 16.26 4.27
C ASN A 102 18.87 17.50 4.96
N ALA A 103 20.06 17.33 5.53
CA ALA A 103 20.74 18.39 6.28
C ALA A 103 21.05 19.62 5.42
N ALA A 104 21.15 19.47 4.10
CA ALA A 104 21.40 20.56 3.17
C ALA A 104 20.12 21.27 2.72
N GLY A 105 18.94 20.85 3.20
CA GLY A 105 17.67 21.44 2.86
C GLY A 105 17.04 20.92 1.57
N PHE A 106 17.58 19.84 1.01
CA PHE A 106 17.02 19.23 -0.19
C PHE A 106 16.11 18.05 0.18
N ARG A 107 15.08 17.86 -0.61
CA ARG A 107 14.17 16.73 -0.44
C ARG A 107 14.79 15.45 -0.98
N GLU A 108 14.68 14.38 -0.18
CA GLU A 108 15.07 13.04 -0.59
C GLU A 108 13.87 12.14 -0.56
N ARG A 109 13.66 11.39 -1.65
CA ARG A 109 12.65 10.34 -1.70
C ARG A 109 13.33 8.99 -1.50
N ILE A 110 12.85 8.23 -0.54
CA ILE A 110 13.47 6.99 -0.11
C ILE A 110 12.47 5.85 -0.32
N HIS A 111 12.94 4.74 -0.87
CA HIS A 111 12.13 3.52 -0.97
C HIS A 111 12.17 2.79 0.37
N VAL A 112 11.02 2.73 1.04
CA VAL A 112 10.92 2.12 2.36
C VAL A 112 10.71 0.61 2.25
N THR A 113 9.70 0.20 1.49
CA THR A 113 9.40 -1.21 1.30
C THR A 113 8.44 -1.43 0.13
N SER A 114 8.39 -2.67 -0.32
CA SER A 114 7.38 -3.17 -1.25
C SER A 114 6.61 -4.29 -0.56
N ALA A 115 5.37 -4.52 -0.96
CA ALA A 115 4.56 -5.59 -0.41
C ALA A 115 3.57 -6.11 -1.45
N ILE A 116 3.15 -7.35 -1.26
CA ILE A 116 2.03 -7.96 -1.98
C ILE A 116 0.96 -8.27 -0.93
N ALA A 117 -0.22 -7.72 -1.10
CA ALA A 117 -1.34 -7.96 -0.20
C ALA A 117 -2.49 -8.59 -0.95
N THR A 118 -3.09 -9.62 -0.37
CA THR A 118 -4.22 -10.34 -0.96
C THR A 118 -5.46 -10.10 -0.13
N TYR A 119 -6.55 -9.77 -0.83
CA TYR A 119 -7.85 -9.49 -0.24
C TYR A 119 -8.88 -10.45 -0.83
N VAL A 120 -9.96 -10.66 -0.09
CA VAL A 120 -11.10 -11.42 -0.57
C VAL A 120 -12.32 -10.52 -0.57
N SER A 121 -13.05 -10.55 -1.70
CA SER A 121 -14.34 -9.86 -1.85
C SER A 121 -15.37 -10.55 -0.98
N VAL A 122 -16.06 -9.76 -0.16
CA VAL A 122 -17.09 -10.27 0.75
C VAL A 122 -18.30 -9.34 0.74
N THR A 123 -19.42 -9.88 1.23
CA THR A 123 -20.62 -9.09 1.52
C THR A 123 -20.39 -8.29 2.79
N LYS A 124 -21.34 -7.39 3.11
CA LYS A 124 -21.29 -6.64 4.37
C LYS A 124 -21.23 -7.54 5.60
N ASP A 125 -21.80 -8.75 5.48
CA ASP A 125 -21.82 -9.73 6.57
C ASP A 125 -20.59 -10.62 6.60
N GLY A 126 -19.66 -10.43 5.67
CA GLY A 126 -18.39 -11.16 5.64
C GLY A 126 -18.41 -12.46 4.86
N ALA A 127 -19.50 -12.78 4.14
CA ALA A 127 -19.55 -13.95 3.28
C ALA A 127 -18.82 -13.68 1.96
N LYS A 128 -18.14 -14.68 1.43
CA LYS A 128 -17.45 -14.54 0.14
C LYS A 128 -18.44 -14.12 -0.94
N LYS A 129 -18.03 -13.16 -1.75
CA LYS A 129 -18.83 -12.63 -2.84
C LYS A 129 -18.01 -12.65 -4.12
N PRO A 130 -18.43 -13.37 -5.17
CA PRO A 130 -17.73 -13.36 -6.44
C PRO A 130 -17.61 -11.95 -6.99
N ILE A 131 -16.46 -11.62 -7.54
CA ILE A 131 -16.22 -10.34 -8.16
C ILE A 131 -17.06 -10.26 -9.44
N ASP A 132 -17.72 -9.12 -9.65
CA ASP A 132 -18.52 -8.86 -10.85
C ASP A 132 -17.62 -9.02 -12.10
N PRO A 133 -17.96 -9.93 -13.03
CA PRO A 133 -17.18 -10.15 -14.25
C PRO A 133 -17.03 -8.88 -15.10
N GLU A 134 -18.05 -8.05 -15.16
CA GLU A 134 -18.01 -6.81 -15.92
C GLU A 134 -17.01 -5.83 -15.29
N LEU A 135 -16.97 -5.78 -13.98
CA LEU A 135 -16.05 -4.93 -13.25
C LEU A 135 -14.60 -5.40 -13.43
N LYS A 136 -14.38 -6.71 -13.40
CA LYS A 136 -13.06 -7.30 -13.68
C LYS A 136 -12.62 -6.91 -15.09
N LYS A 137 -13.48 -7.07 -16.07
CA LYS A 137 -13.18 -6.76 -17.46
C LYS A 137 -12.85 -5.27 -17.62
N ALA A 138 -13.62 -4.39 -16.97
CA ALA A 138 -13.39 -2.94 -17.03
C ALA A 138 -12.01 -2.56 -16.49
N HIS A 139 -11.46 -3.33 -15.56
CA HIS A 139 -10.14 -3.12 -14.96
C HIS A 139 -9.03 -3.96 -15.60
N GLY A 140 -9.32 -4.68 -16.67
CA GLY A 140 -8.31 -5.45 -17.40
C GLY A 140 -8.02 -6.85 -16.85
N PHE A 141 -8.97 -7.42 -16.12
CA PHE A 141 -8.80 -8.74 -15.49
C PHE A 141 -9.82 -9.79 -15.91
#